data_8b46ef545b9eceb50e16e59c1f64f782
#
_entry.id   8b46ef545b9eceb50e16e59c1f64f782
#
_cell.length_a   1.000
_cell.length_b   1.000
_cell.length_c   1.000
_cell.angle_alpha   90.00
_cell.angle_beta   90.00
_cell.angle_gamma   90.00
#
_symmetry.space_group_name_H-M   'P 1'
#
loop_
_entity.id
_entity.type
_entity.pdbx_description
1 polymer ?
#
loop_
_entity_poly.entity_id
_entity_poly.type
_entity_poly.pdbx_seq_one_letter_code
_entity_poly.pdbx_strand_id
1 'polypeptide(L)'
;RRLYQESLQDELLTDINNNVLGDKYSLIGEAVYEKQFSKGNSLSFGLRHTQSFANNEYRNGHYYETDMNQGDTYVYGEYRGKVKKLDYRLGVGVTRSYYKQSGDDSYENYSFNPRLVLHYALPGNSFVRWKSDISNASPSLGDLSAVEQIVDSLQIRRGNPNLKAYLRYHTELTYEWQKGIFYSNLWGAYDYQPNAIMDEKYQDGDKIVQTWDNQKDWQKLSGRLTLRVGPIKDMLQFSFTGGVNHYMSHGNTYSHTYTNWYCNAEASFNYKQFSLYWQMNTNWNNFWGETLSGGENIQVLVMYYTHKNLRVGLGAFNPFTDNYKQQTENWNKYASYKKTNYVKESSQMFLASVSYNFSFGRKFKTGQRRVNNSDNDSGVMSTGK
;
A
#
# COMPACT_ATOMS: atom_id res chain seq x y z
N ARG A 1 12.10 -11.37 -18.53
CA ARG A 1 12.15 -12.68 -19.18
C ARG A 1 11.78 -13.77 -18.21
N ARG A 2 10.85 -14.64 -18.57
CA ARG A 2 10.48 -15.85 -17.80
C ARG A 2 10.71 -17.07 -18.70
N LEU A 3 11.38 -18.09 -18.14
CA LEU A 3 11.53 -19.39 -18.73
C LEU A 3 10.80 -20.39 -17.84
N TYR A 4 9.98 -21.24 -18.43
CA TYR A 4 9.32 -22.36 -17.78
C TYR A 4 9.50 -23.59 -18.65
N GLN A 5 10.01 -24.67 -18.06
CA GLN A 5 10.18 -25.95 -18.73
C GLN A 5 9.56 -27.03 -17.89
N GLU A 6 8.79 -27.89 -18.52
CA GLU A 6 8.18 -29.07 -17.93
C GLU A 6 8.64 -30.29 -18.67
N SER A 7 9.19 -31.27 -17.96
CA SER A 7 9.65 -32.53 -18.54
C SER A 7 9.12 -33.73 -17.73
N LEU A 8 8.83 -34.82 -18.40
CA LEU A 8 8.45 -36.09 -17.81
C LEU A 8 9.38 -37.17 -18.37
N GLN A 9 10.07 -37.93 -17.49
CA GLN A 9 11.01 -39.00 -17.89
C GLN A 9 12.04 -38.54 -18.93
N ASP A 10 12.63 -37.35 -18.73
CA ASP A 10 13.59 -36.72 -19.65
C ASP A 10 13.02 -36.26 -21.01
N GLU A 11 11.72 -36.41 -21.24
CA GLU A 11 11.04 -35.88 -22.39
C GLU A 11 10.51 -34.48 -22.09
N LEU A 12 10.87 -33.49 -22.92
CA LEU A 12 10.41 -32.11 -22.77
C LEU A 12 8.95 -32.01 -23.23
N LEU A 13 8.03 -31.80 -22.27
CA LEU A 13 6.61 -31.62 -22.55
C LEU A 13 6.24 -30.19 -22.94
N THR A 14 6.86 -29.23 -22.28
CA THR A 14 6.54 -27.81 -22.46
C THR A 14 7.79 -26.95 -22.29
N ASP A 15 8.04 -26.06 -23.23
CA ASP A 15 9.07 -25.02 -23.17
C ASP A 15 8.42 -23.66 -23.41
N ILE A 16 8.33 -22.85 -22.37
CA ILE A 16 7.71 -21.51 -22.41
C ILE A 16 8.78 -20.46 -22.19
N ASN A 17 8.96 -19.60 -23.18
CA ASN A 17 9.88 -18.47 -23.12
C ASN A 17 9.11 -17.16 -23.29
N ASN A 18 8.73 -16.54 -22.18
CA ASN A 18 8.09 -15.23 -22.17
C ASN A 18 9.16 -14.13 -22.03
N ASN A 19 9.29 -13.32 -23.04
CA ASN A 19 10.13 -12.13 -23.02
C ASN A 19 9.27 -10.89 -23.22
N VAL A 20 9.31 -9.95 -22.28
CA VAL A 20 8.58 -8.70 -22.36
C VAL A 20 9.57 -7.56 -22.27
N LEU A 21 9.52 -6.65 -23.24
CA LEU A 21 10.21 -5.38 -23.25
C LEU A 21 9.14 -4.30 -23.08
N GLY A 22 9.30 -3.44 -22.10
CA GLY A 22 8.34 -2.36 -21.84
C GLY A 22 9.05 -1.06 -21.53
N ASP A 23 8.66 -0.02 -22.24
CA ASP A 23 9.09 1.35 -22.00
C ASP A 23 7.90 2.17 -21.48
N LYS A 24 8.11 2.86 -20.36
CA LYS A 24 7.09 3.74 -19.78
C LYS A 24 7.65 5.13 -19.49
N TYR A 25 6.92 6.13 -19.90
CA TYR A 25 7.18 7.53 -19.62
C TYR A 25 6.00 8.14 -18.86
N SER A 26 6.29 8.83 -17.75
CA SER A 26 5.26 9.51 -16.98
C SER A 26 5.61 10.96 -16.74
N LEU A 27 4.65 11.85 -16.98
CA LEU A 27 4.72 13.28 -16.67
C LEU A 27 3.74 13.60 -15.55
N ILE A 28 4.24 14.21 -14.47
CA ILE A 28 3.42 14.62 -13.33
C ILE A 28 3.55 16.13 -13.15
N GLY A 29 2.44 16.83 -13.24
CA GLY A 29 2.32 18.25 -12.95
C GLY A 29 1.39 18.50 -11.76
N GLU A 30 1.78 19.38 -10.84
CA GLU A 30 0.95 19.78 -9.71
C GLU A 30 1.08 21.28 -9.46
N ALA A 31 -0.06 21.93 -9.25
CA ALA A 31 -0.14 23.33 -8.85
C ALA A 31 -1.08 23.46 -7.65
N VAL A 32 -0.64 24.15 -6.62
CA VAL A 32 -1.45 24.42 -5.40
C VAL A 32 -1.39 25.89 -5.08
N TYR A 33 -2.57 26.50 -4.95
CA TYR A 33 -2.74 27.86 -4.43
C TYR A 33 -3.36 27.79 -3.03
N GLU A 34 -2.76 28.42 -2.05
CA GLU A 34 -3.28 28.49 -0.69
C GLU A 34 -3.35 29.95 -0.24
N LYS A 35 -4.55 30.36 0.20
CA LYS A 35 -4.79 31.66 0.83
C LYS A 35 -5.11 31.47 2.30
N GLN A 36 -4.30 32.04 3.15
CA GLN A 36 -4.56 32.08 4.59
C GLN A 36 -5.36 33.31 4.95
N PHE A 37 -6.35 33.13 5.81
CA PHE A 37 -7.19 34.20 6.37
C PHE A 37 -6.84 34.41 7.84
N SER A 38 -7.43 35.45 8.44
CA SER A 38 -7.33 35.68 9.88
C SER A 38 -7.90 34.49 10.68
N LYS A 39 -7.40 34.28 11.91
CA LYS A 39 -7.84 33.25 12.85
C LYS A 39 -7.52 31.79 12.44
N GLY A 40 -6.52 31.56 11.58
CA GLY A 40 -6.07 30.23 11.22
C GLY A 40 -6.93 29.51 10.19
N ASN A 41 -7.83 30.22 9.52
CA ASN A 41 -8.61 29.67 8.42
C ASN A 41 -7.80 29.73 7.12
N SER A 42 -7.96 28.77 6.22
CA SER A 42 -7.34 28.80 4.89
C SER A 42 -8.25 28.19 3.83
N LEU A 43 -8.05 28.64 2.60
CA LEU A 43 -8.68 28.10 1.41
C LEU A 43 -7.59 27.68 0.45
N SER A 44 -7.66 26.45 -0.03
CA SER A 44 -6.69 25.89 -0.95
C SER A 44 -7.39 25.41 -2.21
N PHE A 45 -6.76 25.65 -3.36
CA PHE A 45 -7.15 25.06 -4.64
C PHE A 45 -5.95 24.32 -5.22
N GLY A 46 -6.18 23.14 -5.76
CA GLY A 46 -5.12 22.36 -6.37
C GLY A 46 -5.56 21.70 -7.66
N LEU A 47 -4.58 21.55 -8.53
CA LEU A 47 -4.67 20.79 -9.78
C LEU A 47 -3.49 19.83 -9.82
N ARG A 48 -3.74 18.57 -10.07
CA ARG A 48 -2.72 17.57 -10.37
C ARG A 48 -3.08 16.83 -11.64
N HIS A 49 -2.12 16.68 -12.53
CA HIS A 49 -2.26 15.88 -13.74
C HIS A 49 -1.10 14.89 -13.82
N THR A 50 -1.43 13.63 -14.09
CA THR A 50 -0.47 12.57 -14.37
C THR A 50 -0.79 12.02 -15.75
N GLN A 51 0.20 12.01 -16.65
CA GLN A 51 0.11 11.45 -17.98
C GLN A 51 1.16 10.37 -18.12
N SER A 52 0.74 9.16 -18.49
CA SER A 52 1.62 8.01 -18.70
C SER A 52 1.44 7.45 -20.11
N PHE A 53 2.54 7.12 -20.74
CA PHE A 53 2.61 6.43 -22.01
C PHE A 53 3.43 5.16 -21.80
N ALA A 54 2.95 4.02 -22.25
CA ALA A 54 3.67 2.76 -22.21
C ALA A 54 3.60 2.07 -23.57
N ASN A 55 4.76 1.61 -24.02
CA ASN A 55 4.89 0.72 -25.17
C ASN A 55 5.42 -0.61 -24.67
N ASN A 56 4.73 -1.70 -24.97
CA ASN A 56 5.08 -3.03 -24.51
C ASN A 56 5.17 -4.00 -25.70
N GLU A 57 6.34 -4.62 -25.86
CA GLU A 57 6.57 -5.72 -26.79
C GLU A 57 6.55 -7.05 -26.05
N TYR A 58 5.69 -7.95 -26.48
CA TYR A 58 5.58 -9.31 -25.94
C TYR A 58 6.08 -10.32 -26.96
N ARG A 59 6.98 -11.21 -26.53
CA ARG A 59 7.59 -12.26 -27.37
C ARG A 59 7.45 -13.60 -26.65
N ASN A 60 6.31 -14.24 -26.83
CA ASN A 60 5.93 -15.50 -26.18
C ASN A 60 5.41 -16.55 -27.18
N GLY A 61 6.19 -16.79 -28.24
CA GLY A 61 5.78 -17.60 -29.38
C GLY A 61 5.16 -16.79 -30.52
N HIS A 62 4.49 -15.69 -30.20
CA HIS A 62 4.01 -14.67 -31.13
C HIS A 62 4.52 -13.30 -30.70
N TYR A 63 4.76 -12.43 -31.68
CA TYR A 63 5.09 -11.02 -31.43
C TYR A 63 3.80 -10.22 -31.29
N TYR A 64 3.71 -9.47 -30.22
CA TYR A 64 2.59 -8.58 -29.97
C TYR A 64 3.10 -7.26 -29.37
N GLU A 65 2.66 -6.13 -29.91
CA GLU A 65 3.03 -4.79 -29.46
C GLU A 65 1.77 -4.03 -29.03
N THR A 66 1.85 -3.35 -27.89
CA THR A 66 0.75 -2.53 -27.36
C THR A 66 1.24 -1.15 -26.97
N ASP A 67 0.56 -0.13 -27.51
CA ASP A 67 0.69 1.24 -27.05
C ASP A 67 -0.45 1.60 -26.11
N MET A 68 -0.10 2.13 -24.95
CA MET A 68 -1.05 2.52 -23.92
C MET A 68 -0.85 3.97 -23.52
N ASN A 69 -1.96 4.67 -23.33
CA ASN A 69 -2.00 6.07 -22.91
C ASN A 69 -2.98 6.20 -21.74
N GLN A 70 -2.52 6.70 -20.60
CA GLN A 70 -3.32 6.92 -19.42
C GLN A 70 -3.11 8.33 -18.88
N GLY A 71 -4.22 9.00 -18.54
CA GLY A 71 -4.20 10.34 -17.97
C GLY A 71 -5.16 10.47 -16.79
N ASP A 72 -4.67 10.89 -15.62
CA ASP A 72 -5.48 11.21 -14.46
C ASP A 72 -5.33 12.70 -14.13
N THR A 73 -6.45 13.42 -14.10
CA THR A 73 -6.50 14.84 -13.75
C THR A 73 -7.36 15.03 -12.52
N TYR A 74 -6.80 15.54 -11.45
CA TYR A 74 -7.49 15.84 -10.19
C TYR A 74 -7.51 17.32 -9.91
N VAL A 75 -8.70 17.88 -9.77
CA VAL A 75 -8.94 19.29 -9.39
C VAL A 75 -9.68 19.30 -8.08
N TYR A 76 -9.25 20.12 -7.12
CA TYR A 76 -9.90 20.19 -5.82
C TYR A 76 -9.90 21.58 -5.21
N GLY A 77 -10.86 21.82 -4.33
CA GLY A 77 -10.91 22.93 -3.41
C GLY A 77 -11.04 22.42 -1.97
N GLU A 78 -10.31 23.01 -1.04
CA GLU A 78 -10.35 22.63 0.38
C GLU A 78 -10.42 23.89 1.25
N TYR A 79 -11.37 23.93 2.17
CA TYR A 79 -11.46 24.93 3.21
C TYR A 79 -11.10 24.35 4.57
N ARG A 80 -10.17 24.98 5.25
CA ARG A 80 -9.81 24.69 6.64
C ARG A 80 -10.28 25.82 7.54
N GLY A 81 -10.96 25.46 8.63
CA GLY A 81 -11.45 26.41 9.60
C GLY A 81 -11.30 25.93 11.03
N LYS A 82 -11.40 26.89 11.97
CA LYS A 82 -11.38 26.62 13.41
C LYS A 82 -12.49 27.40 14.12
N VAL A 83 -13.29 26.70 14.89
CA VAL A 83 -14.33 27.30 15.75
C VAL A 83 -14.17 26.74 17.16
N LYS A 84 -13.71 27.57 18.10
CA LYS A 84 -13.43 27.17 19.48
C LYS A 84 -12.49 25.96 19.54
N LYS A 85 -13.02 24.81 19.98
CA LYS A 85 -12.31 23.54 20.15
C LYS A 85 -12.41 22.61 18.91
N LEU A 86 -13.15 23.04 17.90
CA LEU A 86 -13.35 22.28 16.68
C LEU A 86 -12.45 22.84 15.56
N ASP A 87 -11.49 22.06 15.10
CA ASP A 87 -10.80 22.25 13.83
C ASP A 87 -11.48 21.39 12.77
N TYR A 88 -11.79 21.98 11.61
CA TYR A 88 -12.44 21.24 10.53
C TYR A 88 -11.81 21.53 9.18
N ARG A 89 -11.88 20.56 8.30
CA ARG A 89 -11.42 20.62 6.92
C ARG A 89 -12.46 20.01 6.02
N LEU A 90 -12.93 20.77 5.05
CA LEU A 90 -13.93 20.40 4.07
C LEU A 90 -13.31 20.50 2.69
N GLY A 91 -13.21 19.41 1.98
CA GLY A 91 -12.66 19.37 0.64
C GLY A 91 -13.67 18.78 -0.35
N VAL A 92 -13.63 19.25 -1.55
CA VAL A 92 -14.33 18.67 -2.71
C VAL A 92 -13.39 18.65 -3.89
N GLY A 93 -13.44 17.59 -4.65
CA GLY A 93 -12.61 17.43 -5.83
C GLY A 93 -13.31 16.61 -6.91
N VAL A 94 -12.75 16.68 -8.11
CA VAL A 94 -13.18 15.87 -9.25
C VAL A 94 -11.93 15.27 -9.88
N THR A 95 -11.97 13.95 -10.11
CA THR A 95 -10.94 13.24 -10.87
C THR A 95 -11.51 12.86 -12.23
N ARG A 96 -10.80 13.24 -13.30
CA ARG A 96 -10.99 12.72 -14.64
C ARG A 96 -9.96 11.62 -14.87
N SER A 97 -10.40 10.41 -15.15
CA SER A 97 -9.56 9.27 -15.53
C SER A 97 -9.78 8.94 -16.99
N TYR A 98 -8.70 8.90 -17.74
CA TYR A 98 -8.68 8.58 -19.16
C TYR A 98 -7.65 7.49 -19.43
N TYR A 99 -8.00 6.51 -20.25
CA TYR A 99 -7.03 5.59 -20.83
C TYR A 99 -7.45 5.11 -22.22
N LYS A 100 -6.46 4.74 -23.02
CA LYS A 100 -6.58 4.18 -24.35
C LYS A 100 -5.46 3.20 -24.60
N GLN A 101 -5.80 2.06 -25.21
CA GLN A 101 -4.86 1.10 -25.78
C GLN A 101 -5.00 1.11 -27.29
N SER A 102 -3.92 0.85 -28.04
CA SER A 102 -3.97 0.73 -29.50
C SER A 102 -4.89 -0.43 -29.91
N GLY A 103 -5.82 -0.16 -30.82
CA GLY A 103 -6.82 -1.13 -31.26
C GLY A 103 -8.13 -1.14 -30.48
N ASP A 104 -8.20 -0.49 -29.31
CA ASP A 104 -9.39 -0.42 -28.48
C ASP A 104 -9.98 0.99 -28.41
N ASP A 105 -11.23 1.06 -27.95
CA ASP A 105 -11.90 2.33 -27.65
C ASP A 105 -11.24 3.01 -26.44
N SER A 106 -11.33 4.34 -26.43
CA SER A 106 -10.88 5.10 -25.24
C SER A 106 -11.95 5.06 -24.14
N TYR A 107 -11.47 4.97 -22.90
CA TYR A 107 -12.30 5.10 -21.71
C TYR A 107 -12.10 6.46 -21.07
N GLU A 108 -13.17 7.09 -20.65
CA GLU A 108 -13.17 8.32 -19.89
C GLU A 108 -14.21 8.28 -18.78
N ASN A 109 -13.80 8.66 -17.57
CA ASN A 109 -14.68 8.69 -16.40
C ASN A 109 -14.38 9.89 -15.52
N TYR A 110 -15.43 10.43 -14.91
CA TYR A 110 -15.36 11.50 -13.92
C TYR A 110 -15.87 11.01 -12.57
N SER A 111 -15.10 11.24 -11.52
CA SER A 111 -15.47 10.87 -10.16
C SER A 111 -15.43 12.08 -9.22
N PHE A 112 -16.41 12.16 -8.33
CA PHE A 112 -16.50 13.16 -7.28
C PHE A 112 -15.79 12.67 -6.01
N ASN A 113 -14.90 13.48 -5.48
CA ASN A 113 -13.99 13.12 -4.38
C ASN A 113 -14.15 14.08 -3.19
N PRO A 114 -15.19 13.95 -2.36
CA PRO A 114 -15.34 14.74 -1.14
C PRO A 114 -14.39 14.29 -0.05
N ARG A 115 -14.01 15.22 0.82
CA ARG A 115 -13.17 14.97 1.99
C ARG A 115 -13.64 15.76 3.19
N LEU A 116 -13.76 15.10 4.33
CA LEU A 116 -14.12 15.69 5.61
C LEU A 116 -13.07 15.30 6.66
N VAL A 117 -12.58 16.27 7.43
CA VAL A 117 -11.82 16.01 8.65
C VAL A 117 -12.37 16.91 9.75
N LEU A 118 -12.80 16.33 10.85
CA LEU A 118 -13.20 17.00 12.07
C LEU A 118 -12.26 16.60 13.19
N HIS A 119 -11.73 17.58 13.91
CA HIS A 119 -10.90 17.36 15.08
C HIS A 119 -11.45 18.17 16.23
N TYR A 120 -11.91 17.52 17.28
CA TYR A 120 -12.48 18.16 18.45
C TYR A 120 -11.62 17.93 19.68
N ALA A 121 -11.07 19.03 20.23
CA ALA A 121 -10.28 18.97 21.44
C ALA A 121 -11.19 18.80 22.68
N LEU A 122 -10.96 17.74 23.42
CA LEU A 122 -11.63 17.39 24.68
C LEU A 122 -10.82 17.90 25.89
N PRO A 123 -11.39 17.94 27.11
CA PRO A 123 -10.63 18.20 28.32
C PRO A 123 -9.57 17.13 28.60
N GLY A 124 -8.48 17.48 29.30
CA GLY A 124 -7.51 16.52 29.82
C GLY A 124 -6.53 15.97 28.73
N ASN A 125 -6.08 16.83 27.80
CA ASN A 125 -5.18 16.44 26.72
C ASN A 125 -5.71 15.26 25.88
N SER A 126 -6.97 15.33 25.52
CA SER A 126 -7.61 14.33 24.67
C SER A 126 -8.33 14.98 23.49
N PHE A 127 -8.54 14.20 22.46
CA PHE A 127 -9.32 14.64 21.29
C PHE A 127 -10.05 13.47 20.64
N VAL A 128 -11.06 13.83 19.86
CA VAL A 128 -11.70 12.96 18.87
C VAL A 128 -11.44 13.50 17.50
N ARG A 129 -11.02 12.66 16.57
CA ARG A 129 -10.86 12.99 15.16
C ARG A 129 -11.69 12.05 14.30
N TRP A 130 -12.52 12.62 13.45
CA TRP A 130 -13.21 11.89 12.40
C TRP A 130 -12.68 12.34 11.05
N LYS A 131 -12.32 11.37 10.20
CA LYS A 131 -11.92 11.59 8.82
C LYS A 131 -12.79 10.72 7.93
N SER A 132 -13.27 11.28 6.81
CA SER A 132 -13.96 10.54 5.77
C SER A 132 -13.60 11.11 4.41
N ASP A 133 -13.31 10.25 3.46
CA ASP A 133 -13.00 10.65 2.09
C ASP A 133 -13.46 9.60 1.09
N ILE A 134 -13.75 10.07 -0.12
CA ILE A 134 -13.99 9.26 -1.31
C ILE A 134 -12.87 9.58 -2.29
N SER A 135 -12.18 8.55 -2.77
CA SER A 135 -11.11 8.68 -3.75
C SER A 135 -11.37 7.77 -4.96
N ASN A 136 -10.77 8.12 -6.07
CA ASN A 136 -10.81 7.33 -7.30
C ASN A 136 -9.65 6.34 -7.33
N ALA A 137 -9.86 5.17 -7.93
CA ALA A 137 -8.83 4.19 -8.26
C ALA A 137 -8.98 3.80 -9.74
N SER A 138 -7.97 4.11 -10.51
CA SER A 138 -7.87 3.72 -11.92
C SER A 138 -7.21 2.34 -12.05
N PRO A 139 -7.54 1.54 -13.07
CA PRO A 139 -6.82 0.30 -13.36
C PRO A 139 -5.36 0.58 -13.69
N SER A 140 -4.48 -0.38 -13.42
CA SER A 140 -3.10 -0.31 -13.88
C SER A 140 -3.01 -0.58 -15.38
N LEU A 141 -2.02 -0.01 -16.06
CA LEU A 141 -1.79 -0.28 -17.49
C LEU A 141 -1.54 -1.77 -17.75
N GLY A 142 -0.85 -2.45 -16.81
CA GLY A 142 -0.61 -3.88 -16.92
C GLY A 142 -1.88 -4.73 -16.86
N ASP A 143 -2.86 -4.34 -16.05
CA ASP A 143 -4.14 -5.06 -15.91
C ASP A 143 -5.07 -4.83 -17.12
N LEU A 144 -4.88 -3.71 -17.84
CA LEU A 144 -5.62 -3.37 -19.06
C LEU A 144 -5.10 -4.08 -20.31
N SER A 145 -3.88 -4.64 -20.28
CA SER A 145 -3.25 -5.23 -21.46
C SER A 145 -4.07 -6.42 -22.00
N ALA A 146 -4.49 -6.36 -23.26
CA ALA A 146 -5.22 -7.46 -23.92
C ALA A 146 -4.35 -8.69 -24.24
N VAL A 147 -3.04 -8.62 -23.93
CA VAL A 147 -2.09 -9.69 -24.25
C VAL A 147 -2.29 -10.89 -23.35
N GLU A 148 -2.26 -12.06 -23.96
CA GLU A 148 -2.26 -13.34 -23.26
C GLU A 148 -0.83 -13.81 -22.98
N GLN A 149 -0.56 -14.18 -21.74
CA GLN A 149 0.71 -14.74 -21.30
C GLN A 149 0.51 -16.17 -20.82
N ILE A 150 1.27 -17.09 -21.36
CA ILE A 150 1.28 -18.49 -20.91
C ILE A 150 2.03 -18.54 -19.58
N VAL A 151 1.37 -19.03 -18.51
CA VAL A 151 1.95 -19.19 -17.18
C VAL A 151 2.62 -20.54 -17.06
N ASP A 152 1.92 -21.60 -17.43
CA ASP A 152 2.36 -23.00 -17.50
C ASP A 152 1.48 -23.77 -18.49
N SER A 153 1.61 -25.11 -18.54
CA SER A 153 0.85 -25.98 -19.45
C SER A 153 -0.67 -25.88 -19.27
N LEU A 154 -1.16 -25.48 -18.09
CA LEU A 154 -2.58 -25.44 -17.74
C LEU A 154 -3.10 -24.02 -17.50
N GLN A 155 -2.24 -23.03 -17.32
CA GLN A 155 -2.63 -21.70 -16.91
C GLN A 155 -2.16 -20.63 -17.88
N ILE A 156 -3.04 -19.70 -18.18
CA ILE A 156 -2.77 -18.47 -18.93
C ILE A 156 -3.18 -17.27 -18.10
N ARG A 157 -2.51 -16.15 -18.35
CA ARG A 157 -2.86 -14.85 -17.78
C ARG A 157 -3.23 -13.92 -18.90
N ARG A 158 -4.34 -13.21 -18.73
CA ARG A 158 -4.85 -12.23 -19.68
C ARG A 158 -5.26 -10.99 -18.92
N GLY A 159 -4.86 -9.79 -19.36
CA GLY A 159 -5.40 -8.56 -18.84
C GLY A 159 -6.84 -8.35 -19.36
N ASN A 160 -7.47 -7.29 -18.87
CA ASN A 160 -8.85 -6.96 -19.23
C ASN A 160 -8.95 -5.49 -19.65
N PRO A 161 -9.05 -5.18 -20.96
CA PRO A 161 -9.15 -3.80 -21.42
C PRO A 161 -10.47 -3.12 -21.04
N ASN A 162 -11.48 -3.89 -20.59
CA ASN A 162 -12.77 -3.37 -20.18
C ASN A 162 -12.83 -2.92 -18.72
N LEU A 163 -11.72 -2.97 -17.98
CA LEU A 163 -11.69 -2.51 -16.60
C LEU A 163 -12.05 -1.03 -16.48
N LYS A 164 -12.84 -0.73 -15.47
CA LYS A 164 -13.31 0.63 -15.17
C LYS A 164 -12.72 1.13 -13.86
N ALA A 165 -12.44 2.42 -13.81
CA ALA A 165 -12.11 3.08 -12.55
C ALA A 165 -13.26 2.91 -11.54
N TYR A 166 -12.91 2.79 -10.25
CA TYR A 166 -13.86 2.59 -9.17
C TYR A 166 -13.60 3.54 -8.00
N LEU A 167 -14.57 3.66 -7.11
CA LEU A 167 -14.49 4.54 -5.94
C LEU A 167 -14.03 3.77 -4.69
N ARG A 168 -13.23 4.44 -3.88
CA ARG A 168 -12.82 3.99 -2.55
C ARG A 168 -13.42 4.91 -1.51
N TYR A 169 -14.29 4.38 -0.68
CA TYR A 169 -14.88 5.05 0.47
C TYR A 169 -14.08 4.70 1.71
N HIS A 170 -13.58 5.71 2.40
CA HIS A 170 -12.85 5.53 3.65
C HIS A 170 -13.44 6.40 4.74
N THR A 171 -13.63 5.83 5.93
CA THR A 171 -13.98 6.59 7.13
C THR A 171 -13.23 6.06 8.34
N GLU A 172 -12.71 6.96 9.17
CA GLU A 172 -12.00 6.60 10.38
C GLU A 172 -12.36 7.49 11.55
N LEU A 173 -12.42 6.92 12.74
CA LEU A 173 -12.61 7.61 14.01
C LEU A 173 -11.42 7.32 14.93
N THR A 174 -10.83 8.35 15.49
CA THR A 174 -9.73 8.26 16.46
C THR A 174 -10.14 8.95 17.74
N TYR A 175 -9.94 8.28 18.88
CA TYR A 175 -9.90 8.89 20.19
C TYR A 175 -8.50 8.79 20.76
N GLU A 176 -7.95 9.92 21.18
CA GLU A 176 -6.62 9.99 21.76
C GLU A 176 -6.68 10.66 23.13
N TRP A 177 -5.92 10.09 24.09
CA TRP A 177 -5.81 10.60 25.44
C TRP A 177 -4.38 10.46 25.93
N GLN A 178 -3.91 11.51 26.61
CA GLN A 178 -2.59 11.53 27.22
C GLN A 178 -2.65 12.17 28.61
N LYS A 179 -2.09 11.50 29.62
CA LYS A 179 -1.94 12.03 30.96
C LYS A 179 -0.60 11.61 31.56
N GLY A 180 0.28 12.58 31.78
CA GLY A 180 1.63 12.33 32.24
C GLY A 180 2.38 11.39 31.30
N ILE A 181 2.85 10.27 31.83
CA ILE A 181 3.60 9.25 31.07
C ILE A 181 2.67 8.26 30.31
N PHE A 182 1.35 8.34 30.52
CA PHE A 182 0.40 7.41 29.90
C PHE A 182 -0.22 8.03 28.65
N TYR A 183 -0.24 7.24 27.58
CA TYR A 183 -0.88 7.57 26.32
C TYR A 183 -1.75 6.41 25.86
N SER A 184 -2.91 6.74 25.31
CA SER A 184 -3.84 5.78 24.70
C SER A 184 -4.39 6.36 23.39
N ASN A 185 -4.45 5.53 22.36
CA ASN A 185 -5.08 5.83 21.08
C ASN A 185 -6.00 4.67 20.70
N LEU A 186 -7.29 4.95 20.62
CA LEU A 186 -8.30 4.04 20.09
C LEU A 186 -8.67 4.51 18.69
N TRP A 187 -8.56 3.63 17.71
CA TRP A 187 -8.83 3.92 16.32
C TRP A 187 -9.71 2.84 15.71
N GLY A 188 -10.69 3.25 14.93
CA GLY A 188 -11.53 2.38 14.12
C GLY A 188 -11.68 2.94 12.73
N ALA A 189 -11.73 2.08 11.70
CA ALA A 189 -11.92 2.48 10.32
C ALA A 189 -12.76 1.48 9.54
N TYR A 190 -13.44 1.99 8.53
CA TYR A 190 -14.17 1.20 7.56
C TYR A 190 -13.79 1.66 6.14
N ASP A 191 -13.41 0.70 5.33
CA ASP A 191 -13.10 0.84 3.92
C ASP A 191 -14.14 0.08 3.10
N TYR A 192 -14.71 0.72 2.07
CA TYR A 192 -15.65 0.12 1.13
C TYR A 192 -15.26 0.48 -0.30
N GLN A 193 -15.12 -0.54 -1.14
CA GLN A 193 -14.67 -0.41 -2.52
C GLN A 193 -15.62 -1.17 -3.43
N PRO A 194 -16.73 -0.55 -3.88
CA PRO A 194 -17.61 -1.13 -4.88
C PRO A 194 -16.92 -1.22 -6.24
N ASN A 195 -17.19 -2.25 -6.99
CA ASN A 195 -16.58 -2.53 -8.28
C ASN A 195 -15.03 -2.57 -8.24
N ALA A 196 -14.46 -3.01 -7.11
CA ALA A 196 -13.01 -3.11 -6.94
C ALA A 196 -12.42 -4.03 -8.01
N ILE A 197 -11.29 -3.63 -8.58
CA ILE A 197 -10.55 -4.46 -9.51
C ILE A 197 -9.81 -5.53 -8.70
N MET A 198 -10.24 -6.76 -8.82
CA MET A 198 -9.64 -7.90 -8.13
C MET A 198 -9.34 -9.02 -9.12
N ASP A 199 -8.39 -9.88 -8.77
CA ASP A 199 -8.04 -11.05 -9.57
C ASP A 199 -9.22 -12.03 -9.66
N GLU A 200 -9.37 -12.62 -10.82
CA GLU A 200 -10.36 -13.66 -11.11
C GLU A 200 -9.69 -14.82 -11.84
N LYS A 201 -10.12 -16.04 -11.52
CA LYS A 201 -9.71 -17.24 -12.25
C LYS A 201 -10.94 -18.01 -12.67
N TYR A 202 -10.96 -18.41 -13.91
CA TYR A 202 -12.02 -19.26 -14.48
C TYR A 202 -11.45 -20.29 -15.44
N GLN A 203 -12.21 -21.32 -15.72
CA GLN A 203 -11.85 -22.33 -16.69
C GLN A 203 -12.36 -21.92 -18.08
N ASP A 204 -11.47 -21.98 -19.06
CA ASP A 204 -11.77 -21.76 -20.48
C ASP A 204 -11.17 -22.94 -21.27
N GLY A 205 -12.02 -23.87 -21.70
CA GLY A 205 -11.58 -25.15 -22.27
C GLY A 205 -10.69 -25.94 -21.31
N ASP A 206 -9.49 -26.25 -21.76
CA ASP A 206 -8.48 -27.00 -21.00
C ASP A 206 -7.59 -26.11 -20.13
N LYS A 207 -7.76 -24.78 -20.20
CA LYS A 207 -6.92 -23.82 -19.49
C LYS A 207 -7.65 -23.15 -18.36
N ILE A 208 -6.90 -22.75 -17.35
CA ILE A 208 -7.33 -21.83 -16.30
C ILE A 208 -6.83 -20.45 -16.69
N VAL A 209 -7.77 -19.55 -16.91
CA VAL A 209 -7.49 -18.14 -17.22
C VAL A 209 -7.41 -17.35 -15.91
N GLN A 210 -6.29 -16.68 -15.68
CA GLN A 210 -6.15 -15.69 -14.64
C GLN A 210 -6.28 -14.29 -15.26
N THR A 211 -7.21 -13.50 -14.75
CA THR A 211 -7.48 -12.14 -15.21
C THR A 211 -7.83 -11.21 -14.05
N TRP A 212 -8.17 -9.98 -14.34
CA TRP A 212 -8.75 -9.00 -13.40
C TRP A 212 -10.11 -8.55 -13.91
N ASP A 213 -11.01 -8.32 -12.98
CA ASP A 213 -12.33 -7.76 -13.31
C ASP A 213 -12.80 -6.81 -12.23
N ASN A 214 -13.76 -5.94 -12.58
CA ASN A 214 -14.50 -5.16 -11.62
C ASN A 214 -15.47 -6.08 -10.87
N GLN A 215 -15.05 -6.50 -9.68
CA GLN A 215 -15.79 -7.42 -8.82
C GLN A 215 -16.86 -6.66 -8.01
N LYS A 216 -17.79 -7.34 -7.34
CA LYS A 216 -18.91 -6.68 -6.65
C LYS A 216 -18.45 -5.64 -5.64
N ASP A 217 -17.70 -6.07 -4.63
CA ASP A 217 -17.13 -5.16 -3.63
C ASP A 217 -16.02 -5.81 -2.80
N TRP A 218 -15.20 -4.96 -2.22
CA TRP A 218 -14.27 -5.32 -1.16
C TRP A 218 -14.47 -4.36 0.01
N GLN A 219 -14.48 -4.93 1.23
CA GLN A 219 -14.71 -4.17 2.45
C GLN A 219 -13.70 -4.57 3.52
N LYS A 220 -13.40 -3.62 4.39
CA LYS A 220 -12.53 -3.86 5.54
C LYS A 220 -12.99 -3.06 6.74
N LEU A 221 -13.28 -3.75 7.84
CA LEU A 221 -13.51 -3.14 9.14
C LEU A 221 -12.25 -3.33 10.00
N SER A 222 -11.72 -2.25 10.55
CA SER A 222 -10.49 -2.24 11.34
C SER A 222 -10.71 -1.62 12.69
N GLY A 223 -10.11 -2.23 13.72
CA GLY A 223 -10.06 -1.68 15.09
C GLY A 223 -8.65 -1.82 15.67
N ARG A 224 -8.17 -0.79 16.38
CA ARG A 224 -6.82 -0.78 16.94
C ARG A 224 -6.80 0.02 18.25
N LEU A 225 -6.13 -0.56 19.26
CA LEU A 225 -5.78 0.12 20.50
C LEU A 225 -4.27 0.18 20.64
N THR A 226 -3.74 1.38 20.82
CA THR A 226 -2.34 1.63 21.15
C THR A 226 -2.25 2.18 22.57
N LEU A 227 -1.44 1.55 23.39
CA LEU A 227 -1.12 1.98 24.75
C LEU A 227 0.39 2.25 24.83
N ARG A 228 0.76 3.37 25.43
CA ARG A 228 2.16 3.71 25.68
C ARG A 228 2.36 4.20 27.10
N VAL A 229 3.44 3.76 27.70
CA VAL A 229 3.89 4.19 29.03
C VAL A 229 5.31 4.68 28.91
N GLY A 230 5.56 5.90 29.33
CA GLY A 230 6.89 6.50 29.32
C GLY A 230 6.96 7.88 28.64
N PRO A 231 8.14 8.52 28.73
CA PRO A 231 9.35 8.00 29.36
C PRO A 231 9.25 7.94 30.88
N ILE A 232 9.70 6.82 31.46
CA ILE A 232 9.87 6.64 32.91
C ILE A 232 11.28 7.12 33.24
N LYS A 233 11.39 8.13 34.10
CA LYS A 233 12.69 8.77 34.46
C LYS A 233 13.51 9.17 33.23
N ASP A 234 12.83 9.62 32.15
CA ASP A 234 13.43 10.00 30.86
C ASP A 234 14.24 8.90 30.15
N MET A 235 14.13 7.66 30.61
CA MET A 235 14.93 6.54 30.11
C MET A 235 14.12 5.46 29.40
N LEU A 236 13.01 5.04 29.99
CA LEU A 236 12.32 3.81 29.59
C LEU A 236 10.92 4.10 29.03
N GLN A 237 10.62 3.57 27.87
CA GLN A 237 9.30 3.66 27.24
C GLN A 237 8.86 2.31 26.71
N PHE A 238 7.60 1.97 26.93
CA PHE A 238 6.93 0.82 26.36
C PHE A 238 5.73 1.28 25.54
N SER A 239 5.51 0.61 24.40
CA SER A 239 4.33 0.77 23.56
C SER A 239 3.79 -0.60 23.19
N PHE A 240 2.48 -0.74 23.26
CA PHE A 240 1.77 -1.93 22.79
C PHE A 240 0.62 -1.50 21.91
N THR A 241 0.50 -2.15 20.76
CA THR A 241 -0.61 -1.98 19.84
C THR A 241 -1.23 -3.33 19.54
N GLY A 242 -2.51 -3.49 19.84
CA GLY A 242 -3.33 -4.63 19.44
C GLY A 242 -4.41 -4.19 18.49
N GLY A 243 -4.70 -5.01 17.48
CA GLY A 243 -5.73 -4.68 16.50
C GLY A 243 -6.35 -5.89 15.83
N VAL A 244 -7.47 -5.63 15.17
CA VAL A 244 -8.22 -6.57 14.36
C VAL A 244 -8.59 -5.95 13.02
N ASN A 245 -8.47 -6.73 11.97
CA ASN A 245 -8.99 -6.41 10.64
C ASN A 245 -9.96 -7.52 10.24
N HIS A 246 -11.17 -7.16 9.86
CA HIS A 246 -12.17 -8.05 9.29
C HIS A 246 -12.38 -7.67 7.83
N TYR A 247 -12.04 -8.58 6.94
CA TYR A 247 -12.13 -8.41 5.49
C TYR A 247 -13.35 -9.16 4.96
N MET A 248 -14.06 -8.54 4.03
CA MET A 248 -15.15 -9.11 3.26
C MET A 248 -14.86 -8.86 1.78
N SER A 249 -14.75 -9.90 0.98
CA SER A 249 -14.42 -9.84 -0.44
C SER A 249 -15.48 -10.58 -1.24
N HIS A 250 -16.25 -9.83 -2.01
CA HIS A 250 -17.35 -10.35 -2.81
C HIS A 250 -17.01 -10.18 -4.29
N GLY A 251 -16.66 -11.30 -4.92
CA GLY A 251 -16.49 -11.37 -6.35
C GLY A 251 -17.79 -11.63 -7.10
N ASN A 252 -17.69 -11.68 -8.41
CA ASN A 252 -18.83 -12.07 -9.28
C ASN A 252 -19.23 -13.54 -9.05
N THR A 253 -18.25 -14.38 -8.70
CA THR A 253 -18.41 -15.85 -8.56
C THR A 253 -18.03 -16.39 -7.19
N TYR A 254 -17.57 -15.55 -6.25
CA TYR A 254 -17.13 -15.95 -4.92
C TYR A 254 -17.56 -14.97 -3.82
N SER A 255 -17.49 -15.43 -2.58
CA SER A 255 -17.69 -14.59 -1.40
C SER A 255 -16.84 -15.15 -0.26
N HIS A 256 -15.89 -14.34 0.21
CA HIS A 256 -14.96 -14.73 1.28
C HIS A 256 -14.92 -13.70 2.38
N THR A 257 -14.69 -14.17 3.60
CA THR A 257 -14.41 -13.33 4.77
C THR A 257 -13.16 -13.82 5.47
N TYR A 258 -12.39 -12.89 6.00
CA TYR A 258 -11.18 -13.21 6.77
C TYR A 258 -11.01 -12.24 7.93
N THR A 259 -10.71 -12.77 9.11
CA THR A 259 -10.42 -11.93 10.29
C THR A 259 -8.98 -12.15 10.72
N ASN A 260 -8.24 -11.06 10.84
CA ASN A 260 -6.85 -11.04 11.27
C ASN A 260 -6.70 -10.29 12.58
N TRP A 261 -6.13 -10.94 13.59
CA TRP A 261 -5.68 -10.31 14.84
C TRP A 261 -4.18 -10.11 14.78
N TYR A 262 -3.70 -8.93 15.13
CA TYR A 262 -2.29 -8.60 15.13
C TYR A 262 -1.90 -7.83 16.37
N CYS A 263 -0.62 -7.91 16.73
CA CYS A 263 -0.06 -7.04 17.75
C CYS A 263 1.34 -6.55 17.37
N ASN A 264 1.67 -5.40 17.91
CA ASN A 264 3.00 -4.80 17.89
C ASN A 264 3.38 -4.45 19.33
N ALA A 265 4.60 -4.76 19.73
CA ALA A 265 5.16 -4.36 21.01
C ALA A 265 6.51 -3.69 20.77
N GLU A 266 6.76 -2.60 21.48
CA GLU A 266 8.00 -1.83 21.39
C GLU A 266 8.50 -1.49 22.79
N ALA A 267 9.80 -1.55 22.97
CA ALA A 267 10.48 -1.07 24.16
C ALA A 267 11.69 -0.24 23.76
N SER A 268 11.86 0.91 24.37
CA SER A 268 13.07 1.72 24.21
C SER A 268 13.66 2.10 25.55
N PHE A 269 14.99 2.00 25.63
CA PHE A 269 15.76 2.40 26.79
C PHE A 269 16.87 3.35 26.35
N ASN A 270 16.94 4.52 26.98
CA ASN A 270 17.95 5.54 26.71
C ASN A 270 18.65 5.89 28.00
N TYR A 271 19.97 5.76 28.03
CA TYR A 271 20.78 6.16 29.16
C TYR A 271 22.10 6.80 28.71
N LYS A 272 22.27 8.07 28.98
CA LYS A 272 23.42 8.86 28.53
C LYS A 272 23.63 8.72 27.01
N GLN A 273 24.71 8.09 26.58
CA GLN A 273 25.08 7.89 25.18
C GLN A 273 24.49 6.61 24.58
N PHE A 274 23.90 5.73 25.41
CA PHE A 274 23.38 4.44 24.97
C PHE A 274 21.86 4.52 24.72
N SER A 275 21.43 3.92 23.63
CA SER A 275 20.02 3.69 23.31
C SER A 275 19.83 2.23 22.91
N LEU A 276 18.85 1.57 23.50
CA LEU A 276 18.42 0.23 23.14
C LEU A 276 16.97 0.32 22.67
N TYR A 277 16.67 -0.29 21.53
CA TYR A 277 15.33 -0.37 20.97
C TYR A 277 15.00 -1.80 20.62
N TRP A 278 13.85 -2.26 21.04
CA TRP A 278 13.29 -3.54 20.66
C TRP A 278 11.87 -3.35 20.13
N GLN A 279 11.56 -4.07 19.05
CA GLN A 279 10.23 -4.11 18.42
C GLN A 279 9.89 -5.53 18.03
N MET A 280 8.61 -5.87 18.18
CA MET A 280 8.03 -7.12 17.71
C MET A 280 6.71 -6.82 16.98
N ASN A 281 6.55 -7.39 15.80
CA ASN A 281 5.30 -7.40 15.02
C ASN A 281 4.85 -8.84 14.81
N THR A 282 3.57 -9.12 14.97
CA THR A 282 3.01 -10.46 14.76
C THR A 282 1.84 -10.43 13.79
N ASN A 283 1.73 -11.48 12.98
CA ASN A 283 0.55 -11.80 12.16
C ASN A 283 0.05 -10.64 11.30
N TRP A 284 0.95 -9.98 10.61
CA TRP A 284 0.58 -8.94 9.67
C TRP A 284 0.07 -9.56 8.38
N ASN A 285 -1.26 -9.74 8.26
CA ASN A 285 -1.89 -10.34 7.09
C ASN A 285 -2.79 -9.33 6.38
N ASN A 286 -2.85 -9.46 5.06
CA ASN A 286 -3.75 -8.72 4.18
C ASN A 286 -4.54 -9.67 3.31
N PHE A 287 -5.83 -9.38 3.09
CA PHE A 287 -6.72 -10.17 2.26
C PHE A 287 -7.34 -9.28 1.17
N TRP A 288 -7.14 -9.68 -0.10
CA TRP A 288 -7.61 -8.97 -1.26
C TRP A 288 -8.09 -9.95 -2.33
N GLY A 289 -9.31 -9.75 -2.85
CA GLY A 289 -9.90 -10.72 -3.77
C GLY A 289 -10.05 -12.09 -3.10
N GLU A 290 -9.38 -13.07 -3.63
CA GLU A 290 -9.27 -14.43 -3.08
C GLU A 290 -7.88 -14.72 -2.49
N THR A 291 -7.03 -13.69 -2.36
CA THR A 291 -5.62 -13.85 -1.97
C THR A 291 -5.35 -13.33 -0.56
N LEU A 292 -4.89 -14.22 0.31
CA LEU A 292 -4.32 -13.92 1.62
C LEU A 292 -2.80 -13.85 1.50
N SER A 293 -2.21 -12.75 1.95
CA SER A 293 -0.76 -12.55 1.98
C SER A 293 -0.29 -12.07 3.34
N GLY A 294 0.89 -12.53 3.78
CA GLY A 294 1.47 -12.13 5.07
C GLY A 294 2.18 -13.29 5.77
N GLY A 295 1.76 -13.60 7.01
CA GLY A 295 2.35 -14.65 7.85
C GLY A 295 3.69 -14.26 8.47
N GLU A 296 4.07 -12.99 8.37
CA GLU A 296 5.35 -12.49 8.89
C GLU A 296 5.27 -12.18 10.38
N ASN A 297 6.24 -12.71 11.13
CA ASN A 297 6.54 -12.28 12.49
C ASN A 297 7.95 -11.69 12.48
N ILE A 298 8.07 -10.43 12.81
CA ILE A 298 9.31 -9.67 12.72
C ILE A 298 9.71 -9.16 14.10
N GLN A 299 10.97 -9.36 14.45
CA GLN A 299 11.57 -8.78 15.64
C GLN A 299 12.83 -8.01 15.26
N VAL A 300 13.01 -6.87 15.88
CA VAL A 300 14.17 -6.01 15.67
C VAL A 300 14.72 -5.62 17.03
N LEU A 301 16.00 -5.84 17.23
CA LEU A 301 16.72 -5.38 18.41
C LEU A 301 17.90 -4.53 17.96
N VAL A 302 18.00 -3.29 18.41
CA VAL A 302 19.07 -2.37 18.00
C VAL A 302 19.61 -1.64 19.21
N MET A 303 20.94 -1.61 19.31
CA MET A 303 21.67 -0.83 20.29
C MET A 303 22.50 0.24 19.59
N TYR A 304 22.44 1.46 20.09
CA TYR A 304 23.24 2.57 19.60
C TYR A 304 24.09 3.15 20.73
N TYR A 305 25.33 3.51 20.38
CA TYR A 305 26.19 4.41 21.15
C TYR A 305 26.34 5.71 20.35
N THR A 306 25.96 6.85 20.95
CA THR A 306 26.05 8.16 20.30
C THR A 306 26.93 9.08 21.13
N HIS A 307 28.02 9.56 20.53
CA HIS A 307 28.92 10.54 21.17
C HIS A 307 29.16 11.69 20.19
N LYS A 308 28.71 12.88 20.54
CA LYS A 308 28.75 14.08 19.65
C LYS A 308 28.19 13.73 18.26
N ASN A 309 29.03 13.76 17.25
CA ASN A 309 28.69 13.53 15.85
C ASN A 309 28.81 12.06 15.41
N LEU A 310 29.39 11.19 16.27
CA LEU A 310 29.61 9.77 16.00
C LEU A 310 28.45 8.96 16.56
N ARG A 311 27.91 8.06 15.75
CA ARG A 311 26.93 7.05 16.16
C ARG A 311 27.38 5.68 15.68
N VAL A 312 27.50 4.75 16.61
CA VAL A 312 27.79 3.34 16.34
C VAL A 312 26.54 2.53 16.69
N GLY A 313 26.12 1.65 15.81
CA GLY A 313 24.94 0.82 15.98
C GLY A 313 25.26 -0.66 15.80
N LEU A 314 24.65 -1.49 16.65
CA LEU A 314 24.58 -2.94 16.51
C LEU A 314 23.11 -3.31 16.44
N GLY A 315 22.71 -4.09 15.44
CA GLY A 315 21.33 -4.51 15.21
C GLY A 315 21.22 -6.01 15.02
N ALA A 316 20.11 -6.56 15.42
CA ALA A 316 19.73 -7.93 15.14
C ALA A 316 18.27 -7.94 14.60
N PHE A 317 18.08 -8.57 13.46
CA PHE A 317 16.78 -8.84 12.89
C PHE A 317 16.39 -10.28 13.19
N ASN A 318 15.20 -10.49 13.72
CA ASN A 318 14.68 -11.77 14.16
C ASN A 318 15.61 -12.57 15.10
N PRO A 319 16.24 -11.96 16.14
CA PRO A 319 17.23 -12.64 16.98
C PRO A 319 16.67 -13.87 17.72
N PHE A 320 15.34 -13.96 17.86
CA PHE A 320 14.66 -15.00 18.62
C PHE A 320 13.78 -15.90 17.74
N THR A 321 13.92 -15.84 16.40
CA THR A 321 13.10 -16.60 15.45
C THR A 321 13.97 -17.34 14.45
N ASP A 322 13.90 -18.66 14.42
CA ASP A 322 14.72 -19.50 13.52
C ASP A 322 14.15 -19.62 12.10
N ASN A 323 12.87 -19.33 11.93
CA ASN A 323 12.14 -19.54 10.67
C ASN A 323 11.36 -18.28 10.28
N TYR A 324 12.03 -17.33 9.63
CA TYR A 324 11.33 -16.24 8.97
C TYR A 324 10.62 -16.76 7.72
N LYS A 325 9.31 -16.55 7.66
CA LYS A 325 8.47 -17.02 6.56
C LYS A 325 7.51 -15.96 6.08
N GLN A 326 7.27 -15.98 4.78
CA GLN A 326 6.19 -15.27 4.12
C GLN A 326 5.20 -16.27 3.54
N GLN A 327 3.92 -16.01 3.66
CA GLN A 327 2.88 -16.91 3.18
C GLN A 327 1.96 -16.15 2.22
N THR A 328 1.65 -16.81 1.10
CA THR A 328 0.59 -16.42 0.18
C THR A 328 -0.34 -17.60 0.00
N GLU A 329 -1.63 -17.37 0.13
CA GLU A 329 -2.66 -18.39 -0.02
C GLU A 329 -3.77 -17.81 -0.92
N ASN A 330 -4.15 -18.55 -1.96
CA ASN A 330 -5.24 -18.16 -2.84
C ASN A 330 -6.37 -19.18 -2.71
N TRP A 331 -7.59 -18.70 -2.50
CA TRP A 331 -8.78 -19.51 -2.19
C TRP A 331 -9.68 -19.76 -3.39
N ASN A 332 -9.17 -19.52 -4.60
CA ASN A 332 -9.95 -19.73 -5.81
C ASN A 332 -10.31 -21.21 -5.99
N LYS A 333 -11.53 -21.48 -6.40
CA LYS A 333 -12.07 -22.84 -6.56
C LYS A 333 -11.41 -23.67 -7.68
N TYR A 334 -10.83 -23.00 -8.71
CA TYR A 334 -10.21 -23.69 -9.84
C TYR A 334 -8.71 -23.92 -9.67
N ALA A 335 -8.02 -22.98 -9.04
CA ALA A 335 -6.58 -23.03 -8.87
C ALA A 335 -6.19 -22.44 -7.51
N SER A 336 -6.64 -23.09 -6.43
CA SER A 336 -6.20 -22.75 -5.08
C SER A 336 -4.74 -23.14 -4.87
N TYR A 337 -4.01 -22.32 -4.11
CA TYR A 337 -2.65 -22.67 -3.72
C TYR A 337 -2.29 -22.06 -2.37
N LYS A 338 -1.32 -22.68 -1.72
CA LYS A 338 -0.65 -22.14 -0.53
C LYS A 338 0.85 -22.21 -0.74
N LYS A 339 1.46 -21.04 -0.79
CA LYS A 339 2.90 -20.88 -0.94
C LYS A 339 3.49 -20.35 0.37
N THR A 340 4.48 -21.05 0.90
CA THR A 340 5.26 -20.60 2.06
C THR A 340 6.71 -20.44 1.62
N ASN A 341 7.22 -19.25 1.67
CA ASN A 341 8.62 -18.94 1.41
C ASN A 341 9.35 -18.86 2.76
N TYR A 342 10.30 -19.74 2.96
CA TYR A 342 11.24 -19.70 4.10
C TYR A 342 12.50 -18.98 3.65
N VAL A 343 12.80 -17.87 4.31
CA VAL A 343 13.99 -17.05 3.98
C VAL A 343 15.06 -17.37 5.03
N LYS A 344 15.74 -18.50 4.84
CA LYS A 344 16.67 -19.07 5.81
C LYS A 344 17.88 -18.17 6.06
N GLU A 345 18.40 -17.54 4.99
CA GLU A 345 19.56 -16.64 5.09
C GLU A 345 19.25 -15.29 5.75
N SER A 346 17.99 -14.88 5.79
CA SER A 346 17.52 -13.65 6.41
C SER A 346 16.70 -13.88 7.68
N SER A 347 16.60 -15.15 8.15
CA SER A 347 15.82 -15.46 9.36
C SER A 347 16.45 -14.84 10.60
N GLN A 348 17.77 -14.79 10.68
CA GLN A 348 18.51 -14.10 11.73
C GLN A 348 19.64 -13.31 11.09
N MET A 349 19.57 -11.98 11.15
CA MET A 349 20.63 -11.11 10.62
C MET A 349 21.20 -10.23 11.72
N PHE A 350 22.51 -10.09 11.72
CA PHE A 350 23.22 -9.15 12.57
C PHE A 350 23.81 -8.03 11.72
N LEU A 351 23.64 -6.81 12.16
CA LEU A 351 24.04 -5.59 11.47
C LEU A 351 24.93 -4.74 12.37
N ALA A 352 25.99 -4.20 11.79
CA ALA A 352 26.79 -3.16 12.44
C ALA A 352 26.78 -1.91 11.56
N SER A 353 26.67 -0.74 12.18
CA SER A 353 26.67 0.54 11.49
C SER A 353 27.52 1.56 12.20
N VAL A 354 28.22 2.39 11.43
CA VAL A 354 28.96 3.55 11.93
C VAL A 354 28.51 4.75 11.10
N SER A 355 28.10 5.80 11.78
CA SER A 355 27.64 7.04 11.15
C SER A 355 28.35 8.23 11.83
N TYR A 356 28.89 9.11 11.03
CA TYR A 356 29.47 10.36 11.48
C TYR A 356 28.81 11.54 10.76
N ASN A 357 28.18 12.41 11.54
CA ASN A 357 27.51 13.60 11.00
C ASN A 357 28.48 14.78 11.02
N PHE A 358 28.85 15.25 9.85
CA PHE A 358 29.59 16.48 9.72
C PHE A 358 28.76 17.51 8.92
N SER A 359 28.83 18.75 9.35
CA SER A 359 28.20 19.85 8.62
C SER A 359 29.20 21.01 8.54
N PHE A 360 29.38 21.52 7.35
CA PHE A 360 30.23 22.69 7.08
C PHE A 360 29.45 23.65 6.14
N GLY A 361 29.80 24.92 6.21
CA GLY A 361 29.19 25.93 5.38
C GLY A 361 27.89 26.52 5.95
N ARG A 362 27.24 27.37 5.15
CA ARG A 362 26.04 28.11 5.51
C ARG A 362 24.80 27.22 5.44
N LYS A 363 24.03 27.15 6.52
CA LYS A 363 22.75 26.41 6.49
C LYS A 363 21.69 27.27 5.80
N PHE A 364 21.15 26.75 4.70
CA PHE A 364 19.99 27.34 4.03
C PHE A 364 18.72 26.60 4.45
N LYS A 365 17.61 27.33 4.62
CA LYS A 365 16.29 26.70 4.75
C LYS A 365 15.91 26.16 3.39
N THR A 366 15.87 24.83 3.27
CA THR A 366 15.31 24.18 2.09
C THR A 366 13.79 24.16 2.21
N GLY A 367 13.09 24.53 1.13
CA GLY A 367 11.64 24.37 1.04
C GLY A 367 11.24 22.90 1.14
N GLN A 368 10.13 22.62 1.80
CA GLN A 368 9.59 21.26 1.78
C GLN A 368 9.05 20.93 0.40
N ARG A 369 9.46 19.77 -0.15
CA ARG A 369 8.91 19.24 -1.40
C ARG A 369 7.47 18.81 -1.14
N ARG A 370 6.50 19.41 -1.84
CA ARG A 370 5.06 19.09 -1.69
C ARG A 370 4.56 18.08 -2.72
N VAL A 371 5.28 17.92 -3.82
CA VAL A 371 4.87 17.06 -4.94
C VAL A 371 5.46 15.66 -4.76
N ASN A 372 4.59 14.66 -4.78
CA ASN A 372 5.02 13.26 -4.89
C ASN A 372 5.11 12.88 -6.37
N ASN A 373 6.32 12.72 -6.89
CA ASN A 373 6.59 12.37 -8.28
C ASN A 373 6.78 10.86 -8.47
N SER A 374 6.42 10.02 -7.51
CA SER A 374 6.53 8.58 -7.68
C SER A 374 5.37 8.06 -8.52
N ASP A 375 5.68 7.39 -9.61
CA ASP A 375 4.82 6.51 -10.36
C ASP A 375 5.39 5.10 -10.24
N ASN A 376 4.69 4.23 -9.53
CA ASN A 376 5.16 2.86 -9.21
C ASN A 376 4.54 1.81 -10.15
N ASP A 377 3.65 2.22 -11.07
CA ASP A 377 3.11 1.33 -12.08
C ASP A 377 4.18 1.08 -13.16
N SER A 378 4.57 -0.19 -13.36
CA SER A 378 5.56 -0.58 -14.38
C SER A 378 5.02 -0.47 -15.81
N GLY A 379 3.70 -0.37 -15.99
CA GLY A 379 3.03 -0.40 -17.29
C GLY A 379 3.02 -1.78 -17.96
N VAL A 380 3.59 -2.80 -17.33
CA VAL A 380 3.69 -4.17 -17.85
C VAL A 380 2.88 -5.11 -16.96
N MET A 381 2.15 -6.05 -17.57
CA MET A 381 1.46 -7.10 -16.85
C MET A 381 2.46 -7.94 -16.04
N SER A 382 2.25 -8.04 -14.74
CA SER A 382 3.12 -8.82 -13.84
C SER A 382 3.12 -10.29 -14.25
N THR A 383 4.28 -10.89 -14.38
CA THR A 383 4.42 -12.33 -14.70
C THR A 383 4.17 -13.24 -13.50
N GLY A 384 3.58 -12.76 -12.41
CA GLY A 384 3.34 -13.53 -11.17
C GLY A 384 4.63 -14.17 -10.62
N LYS A 385 4.93 -13.88 -9.38
CA LYS A 385 6.04 -14.55 -8.67
C LYS A 385 5.51 -15.78 -7.94
#